data_83b538ef63844804607fa97f7d485034
#
_entry.id   83b538ef63844804607fa97f7d485034
#
_cell.length_a   1.000
_cell.length_b   1.000
_cell.length_c   1.000
_cell.angle_alpha   90.00
_cell.angle_beta   90.00
_cell.angle_gamma   90.00
#
_symmetry.space_group_name_H-M   'P 1'
#
loop_
_entity.id
_entity.type
_entity.pdbx_description
1 polymer ?
#
loop_
_entity_poly.entity_id
_entity_poly.type
_entity_poly.pdbx_seq_one_letter_code
_entity_poly.pdbx_strand_id
1 'polypeptide(L)'
;MNNLNYLLILLSLFSWAPGYAAPPTPVKLIFDTDMGNDIDDALALAMIHTLADRGECELLAVTVTKDHPQAAPFVDLLNTYYGRPSIPIGAVKKGMTPEQSKYTVLAGLRNNGKPKYPHDLLDGTQAPNATAILRATLAGQPDNSVVIAQVGFSTNLARLMESKPDDYSSLDGMALIEKKVKHVEIMAGAFTAIGKNTRFLEYNVVKDIANARKILQSWPTDVIASGFEIGIALPYPARSILEDFRYDKDHPIPAGYQLYEPTPHERPTWDLTSVLHGVRPSHQYFELSPRGTIKVHDDGFTEFAASKDGNRQYLILKSSQRERVREAMTNLTSQPPR
;
A
#
# COMPACT_ATOMS: atom_id res chain seq x y z
N MET A 1 6.90 -86.54 -10.23
CA MET A 1 7.78 -85.48 -9.74
C MET A 1 7.31 -84.15 -10.37
N ASN A 2 6.44 -83.44 -9.66
CA ASN A 2 5.80 -82.23 -10.18
C ASN A 2 6.51 -80.97 -9.57
N ASN A 3 7.16 -80.26 -10.41
CA ASN A 3 7.74 -78.92 -10.01
C ASN A 3 6.70 -77.81 -10.18
N LEU A 4 6.23 -77.27 -9.04
CA LEU A 4 5.30 -76.15 -9.03
C LEU A 4 6.15 -74.85 -8.91
N ASN A 5 6.22 -74.06 -9.97
CA ASN A 5 6.84 -72.75 -9.99
C ASN A 5 5.87 -71.71 -9.41
N TYR A 6 6.17 -71.14 -8.23
CA TYR A 6 5.47 -70.00 -7.67
C TYR A 6 6.01 -68.69 -8.29
N LEU A 7 5.17 -67.99 -9.04
CA LEU A 7 5.44 -66.64 -9.54
C LEU A 7 5.03 -65.63 -8.48
N LEU A 8 6.00 -65.01 -7.81
CA LEU A 8 5.78 -63.89 -6.87
C LEU A 8 5.52 -62.61 -7.68
N ILE A 9 4.27 -62.14 -7.69
CA ILE A 9 3.92 -60.81 -8.20
C ILE A 9 4.12 -59.80 -7.08
N LEU A 10 5.17 -58.95 -7.19
CA LEU A 10 5.38 -57.79 -6.33
C LEU A 10 4.44 -56.67 -6.81
N LEU A 11 3.36 -56.43 -6.09
CA LEU A 11 2.54 -55.23 -6.23
C LEU A 11 3.27 -54.04 -5.56
N SER A 12 3.84 -53.18 -6.38
CA SER A 12 4.36 -51.87 -5.94
C SER A 12 3.17 -50.92 -5.68
N LEU A 13 2.79 -50.71 -4.44
CA LEU A 13 1.87 -49.67 -4.02
C LEU A 13 2.55 -48.29 -4.18
N PHE A 14 2.28 -47.60 -5.28
CA PHE A 14 2.57 -46.20 -5.41
C PHE A 14 1.62 -45.43 -4.48
N SER A 15 2.08 -45.01 -3.32
CA SER A 15 1.36 -44.05 -2.46
C SER A 15 1.43 -42.69 -3.13
N TRP A 16 0.34 -42.23 -3.72
CA TRP A 16 0.12 -40.85 -4.09
C TRP A 16 -0.10 -40.07 -2.81
N ALA A 17 0.96 -39.43 -2.27
CA ALA A 17 0.80 -38.37 -1.30
C ALA A 17 0.23 -37.16 -2.07
N PRO A 18 -0.90 -36.58 -1.63
CA PRO A 18 -1.35 -35.31 -2.23
C PRO A 18 -0.27 -34.27 -1.99
N GLY A 19 0.32 -33.77 -3.06
CA GLY A 19 1.28 -32.68 -2.99
C GLY A 19 0.58 -31.46 -2.41
N TYR A 20 0.84 -31.14 -1.14
CA TYR A 20 0.47 -29.84 -0.58
C TYR A 20 1.25 -28.79 -1.37
N ALA A 21 0.55 -27.96 -2.14
CA ALA A 21 1.17 -26.80 -2.73
C ALA A 21 1.81 -25.97 -1.61
N ALA A 22 3.08 -25.61 -1.78
CA ALA A 22 3.75 -24.73 -0.83
C ALA A 22 2.90 -23.44 -0.70
N PRO A 23 2.76 -22.89 0.52
CA PRO A 23 2.05 -21.64 0.68
C PRO A 23 2.68 -20.57 -0.23
N PRO A 24 1.86 -19.67 -0.82
CA PRO A 24 2.38 -18.63 -1.70
C PRO A 24 3.41 -17.78 -0.95
N THR A 25 4.50 -17.42 -1.62
CA THR A 25 5.53 -16.55 -1.05
C THR A 25 4.91 -15.18 -0.73
N PRO A 26 5.07 -14.66 0.49
CA PRO A 26 4.55 -13.35 0.86
C PRO A 26 5.05 -12.24 -0.08
N VAL A 27 4.17 -11.32 -0.45
CA VAL A 27 4.54 -10.14 -1.24
C VAL A 27 5.41 -9.22 -0.39
N LYS A 28 6.61 -8.90 -0.87
CA LYS A 28 7.51 -7.93 -0.24
C LYS A 28 7.00 -6.53 -0.53
N LEU A 29 6.43 -5.86 0.48
CA LEU A 29 5.70 -4.61 0.31
C LEU A 29 6.43 -3.44 0.98
N ILE A 30 6.59 -2.34 0.26
CA ILE A 30 6.87 -1.02 0.82
C ILE A 30 5.59 -0.19 0.70
N PHE A 31 5.22 0.52 1.77
CA PHE A 31 4.07 1.41 1.80
C PHE A 31 4.53 2.86 1.86
N ASP A 32 4.23 3.65 0.82
CA ASP A 32 4.56 5.08 0.73
C ASP A 32 3.26 5.90 0.77
N THR A 33 3.04 6.67 1.85
CA THR A 33 1.75 7.22 2.27
C THR A 33 1.86 8.70 2.60
N ASP A 34 0.80 9.47 2.45
CA ASP A 34 0.70 10.83 3.02
C ASP A 34 -0.13 10.87 4.32
N MET A 35 0.06 9.83 5.13
CA MET A 35 -0.56 9.60 6.44
C MET A 35 -0.83 10.91 7.19
N GLY A 36 -2.08 11.21 7.40
CA GLY A 36 -2.52 12.44 8.05
C GLY A 36 -3.28 13.41 7.16
N ASN A 37 -3.32 13.21 5.86
CA ASN A 37 -4.18 13.96 4.97
C ASN A 37 -5.58 13.36 4.92
N ASP A 38 -5.71 12.08 4.61
CA ASP A 38 -6.96 11.34 4.64
C ASP A 38 -6.87 10.18 5.66
N ILE A 39 -8.02 9.66 6.09
CA ILE A 39 -8.05 8.55 7.06
C ILE A 39 -7.89 7.19 6.40
N ASP A 40 -8.08 7.09 5.10
CA ASP A 40 -7.95 5.82 4.38
C ASP A 40 -6.50 5.33 4.30
N ASP A 41 -5.49 6.20 4.42
CA ASP A 41 -4.10 5.83 4.74
C ASP A 41 -4.00 4.90 5.95
N ALA A 42 -4.69 5.26 7.04
CA ALA A 42 -4.67 4.48 8.28
C ALA A 42 -5.42 3.15 8.12
N LEU A 43 -6.56 3.16 7.41
CA LEU A 43 -7.30 1.95 7.07
C LEU A 43 -6.46 1.01 6.18
N ALA A 44 -5.70 1.56 5.22
CA ALA A 44 -4.80 0.81 4.35
C ALA A 44 -3.66 0.15 5.14
N LEU A 45 -3.03 0.89 6.08
CA LEU A 45 -1.97 0.34 6.92
C LEU A 45 -2.50 -0.77 7.84
N ALA A 46 -3.70 -0.61 8.43
CA ALA A 46 -4.36 -1.66 9.20
C ALA A 46 -4.60 -2.92 8.35
N MET A 47 -5.08 -2.76 7.12
CA MET A 47 -5.25 -3.86 6.17
C MET A 47 -3.93 -4.55 5.84
N ILE A 48 -2.84 -3.81 5.65
CA ILE A 48 -1.49 -4.36 5.42
C ILE A 48 -1.06 -5.24 6.60
N HIS A 49 -1.25 -4.78 7.84
CA HIS A 49 -0.90 -5.56 9.02
C HIS A 49 -1.67 -6.88 9.09
N THR A 50 -2.98 -6.86 8.77
CA THR A 50 -3.79 -8.09 8.69
C THR A 50 -3.31 -9.04 7.59
N LEU A 51 -2.97 -8.51 6.41
CA LEU A 51 -2.41 -9.32 5.33
C LEU A 51 -1.05 -9.93 5.73
N ALA A 52 -0.24 -9.19 6.49
CA ALA A 52 1.01 -9.70 7.05
C ALA A 52 0.77 -10.79 8.11
N ASP A 53 -0.24 -10.65 8.98
CA ASP A 53 -0.64 -11.69 9.95
C ASP A 53 -1.09 -12.99 9.25
N ARG A 54 -1.61 -12.89 8.05
CA ARG A 54 -2.00 -14.03 7.21
C ARG A 54 -0.84 -14.62 6.40
N GLY A 55 0.34 -14.00 6.45
CA GLY A 55 1.49 -14.42 5.64
C GLY A 55 1.34 -14.10 4.15
N GLU A 56 0.45 -13.17 3.79
CA GLU A 56 0.22 -12.79 2.40
C GLU A 56 1.17 -11.68 1.94
N CYS A 57 1.66 -10.84 2.86
CA CYS A 57 2.71 -9.88 2.59
C CYS A 57 3.71 -9.78 3.75
N GLU A 58 4.88 -9.21 3.43
CA GLU A 58 5.91 -8.77 4.38
C GLU A 58 6.05 -7.26 4.20
N LEU A 59 5.63 -6.48 5.21
CA LEU A 59 5.81 -5.02 5.20
C LEU A 59 7.25 -4.69 5.53
N LEU A 60 8.01 -4.28 4.53
CA LEU A 60 9.45 -4.03 4.64
C LEU A 60 9.79 -2.67 5.24
N ALA A 61 9.00 -1.65 4.90
CA ALA A 61 9.16 -0.28 5.38
C ALA A 61 7.89 0.54 5.11
N VAL A 62 7.72 1.63 5.86
CA VAL A 62 6.74 2.67 5.58
C VAL A 62 7.47 3.99 5.36
N THR A 63 7.16 4.70 4.27
CA THR A 63 7.66 6.04 4.02
C THR A 63 6.55 7.06 3.96
N VAL A 64 6.77 8.24 4.54
CA VAL A 64 5.73 9.26 4.71
C VAL A 64 6.05 10.47 3.86
N THR A 65 5.09 10.90 3.03
CA THR A 65 5.22 12.06 2.13
C THR A 65 4.61 13.33 2.68
N LYS A 66 3.76 13.23 3.72
CA LYS A 66 3.27 14.41 4.47
C LYS A 66 4.36 14.98 5.36
N ASP A 67 4.70 16.26 5.17
CA ASP A 67 5.77 16.93 5.91
C ASP A 67 5.26 17.54 7.23
N HIS A 68 4.79 16.68 8.13
CA HIS A 68 4.30 17.10 9.44
C HIS A 68 4.89 16.24 10.57
N PRO A 69 5.30 16.83 11.72
CA PRO A 69 5.96 16.11 12.81
C PRO A 69 5.17 14.95 13.42
N GLN A 70 3.85 14.90 13.27
CA GLN A 70 3.02 13.81 13.81
C GLN A 70 2.69 12.72 12.80
N ALA A 71 3.05 12.86 11.53
CA ALA A 71 2.68 11.88 10.51
C ALA A 71 3.43 10.54 10.70
N ALA A 72 4.77 10.57 10.76
CA ALA A 72 5.58 9.39 11.02
C ALA A 72 5.36 8.77 12.42
N PRO A 73 5.20 9.56 13.51
CA PRO A 73 4.79 9.02 14.82
C PRO A 73 3.45 8.28 14.80
N PHE A 74 2.48 8.71 14.00
CA PHE A 74 1.22 8.01 13.89
C PHE A 74 1.36 6.67 13.13
N VAL A 75 2.25 6.59 12.15
CA VAL A 75 2.63 5.33 11.51
C VAL A 75 3.25 4.38 12.53
N ASP A 76 4.19 4.86 13.35
CA ASP A 76 4.84 4.07 14.40
C ASP A 76 3.83 3.58 15.45
N LEU A 77 2.90 4.44 15.84
CA LEU A 77 1.79 4.08 16.71
C LEU A 77 1.00 2.89 16.13
N LEU A 78 0.63 2.93 14.85
CA LEU A 78 -0.10 1.85 14.21
C LEU A 78 0.75 0.58 14.11
N ASN A 79 2.01 0.69 13.65
CA ASN A 79 2.91 -0.45 13.57
C ASN A 79 3.07 -1.13 14.94
N THR A 80 3.25 -0.34 16.01
CA THR A 80 3.37 -0.83 17.37
C THR A 80 2.08 -1.49 17.87
N TYR A 81 0.92 -0.87 17.59
CA TYR A 81 -0.39 -1.41 17.94
C TYR A 81 -0.62 -2.80 17.31
N TYR A 82 -0.20 -2.98 16.06
CA TYR A 82 -0.26 -4.26 15.35
C TYR A 82 0.94 -5.18 15.61
N GLY A 83 1.72 -4.94 16.68
CA GLY A 83 2.80 -5.81 17.12
C GLY A 83 4.08 -5.77 16.26
N ARG A 84 4.29 -4.72 15.47
CA ARG A 84 5.44 -4.57 14.55
C ARG A 84 6.20 -3.26 14.73
N PRO A 85 6.68 -2.94 15.95
CA PRO A 85 7.35 -1.65 16.24
C PRO A 85 8.69 -1.47 15.50
N SER A 86 9.27 -2.55 14.98
CA SER A 86 10.58 -2.52 14.33
C SER A 86 10.54 -2.26 12.82
N ILE A 87 9.36 -2.05 12.22
CA ILE A 87 9.26 -1.71 10.79
C ILE A 87 9.94 -0.36 10.55
N PRO A 88 10.92 -0.28 9.62
CA PRO A 88 11.59 0.97 9.30
C PRO A 88 10.61 2.04 8.83
N ILE A 89 10.72 3.24 9.39
CA ILE A 89 9.91 4.41 9.01
C ILE A 89 10.83 5.50 8.48
N GLY A 90 10.52 6.01 7.28
CA GLY A 90 11.19 7.16 6.70
C GLY A 90 10.22 8.34 6.53
N ALA A 91 10.68 9.55 6.79
CA ALA A 91 9.86 10.75 6.57
C ALA A 91 10.47 11.65 5.49
N VAL A 92 9.60 12.26 4.69
CA VAL A 92 9.98 13.29 3.75
C VAL A 92 10.61 14.47 4.50
N LYS A 93 11.57 15.13 3.90
CA LYS A 93 12.11 16.41 4.38
C LYS A 93 11.82 17.46 3.31
N LYS A 94 11.20 18.58 3.70
CA LYS A 94 10.73 19.64 2.78
C LYS A 94 9.78 19.04 1.73
N GLY A 95 8.71 18.45 2.23
CA GLY A 95 7.63 17.82 1.44
C GLY A 95 6.42 18.71 1.33
N MET A 96 5.28 18.06 1.07
CA MET A 96 3.98 18.71 0.91
C MET A 96 3.17 18.68 2.21
N THR A 97 2.11 19.47 2.25
CA THR A 97 1.07 19.47 3.28
C THR A 97 1.60 19.48 4.73
N PRO A 98 2.31 20.57 5.14
CA PRO A 98 2.83 20.71 6.51
C PRO A 98 1.72 20.98 7.54
N GLU A 99 0.48 21.16 7.10
CA GLU A 99 -0.66 21.48 7.96
C GLU A 99 -0.96 20.34 8.92
N GLN A 100 -1.45 20.69 10.11
CA GLN A 100 -1.82 19.71 11.12
C GLN A 100 -2.94 18.80 10.63
N SER A 101 -2.78 17.51 10.89
CA SER A 101 -3.81 16.51 10.65
C SER A 101 -4.89 16.53 11.72
N LYS A 102 -6.12 16.16 11.35
CA LYS A 102 -7.21 16.00 12.29
C LYS A 102 -7.01 14.80 13.25
N TYR A 103 -6.32 13.75 12.82
CA TYR A 103 -6.26 12.47 13.56
C TYR A 103 -4.86 12.02 13.98
N THR A 104 -3.78 12.44 13.31
CA THR A 104 -2.43 12.06 13.73
C THR A 104 -2.04 12.66 15.09
N VAL A 105 -2.84 13.61 15.60
CA VAL A 105 -2.77 14.11 16.98
C VAL A 105 -2.86 13.00 18.03
N LEU A 106 -3.44 11.85 17.70
CA LEU A 106 -3.49 10.69 18.58
C LEU A 106 -2.10 10.23 19.03
N ALA A 107 -1.08 10.37 18.18
CA ALA A 107 0.31 10.05 18.55
C ALA A 107 0.85 10.95 19.69
N GLY A 108 0.32 12.17 19.81
CA GLY A 108 0.68 13.09 20.90
C GLY A 108 -0.12 12.91 22.20
N LEU A 109 -1.17 12.08 22.22
CA LEU A 109 -2.01 11.90 23.40
C LEU A 109 -1.27 11.18 24.53
N ARG A 110 -1.47 11.68 25.76
CA ARG A 110 -0.84 11.13 26.94
C ARG A 110 -1.85 10.84 28.04
N ASN A 111 -1.64 9.73 28.76
CA ASN A 111 -2.33 9.37 29.97
C ASN A 111 -1.28 9.28 31.10
N ASN A 112 -1.44 10.09 32.15
CA ASN A 112 -0.50 10.13 33.29
C ASN A 112 0.97 10.30 32.86
N GLY A 113 1.23 11.17 31.87
CA GLY A 113 2.58 11.47 31.37
C GLY A 113 3.14 10.46 30.35
N LYS A 114 2.52 9.29 30.17
CA LYS A 114 2.92 8.29 29.17
C LYS A 114 2.08 8.44 27.88
N PRO A 115 2.60 8.08 26.70
CA PRO A 115 1.80 7.99 25.50
C PRO A 115 0.53 7.14 25.76
N LYS A 116 -0.64 7.62 25.31
CA LYS A 116 -1.88 6.82 25.36
C LYS A 116 -1.75 5.57 24.50
N TYR A 117 -1.16 5.73 23.35
CA TYR A 117 -0.82 4.65 22.43
C TYR A 117 0.69 4.45 22.44
N PRO A 118 1.20 3.29 22.88
CA PRO A 118 2.64 3.03 22.93
C PRO A 118 3.29 3.13 21.53
N HIS A 119 4.37 3.90 21.42
CA HIS A 119 5.25 4.03 20.27
C HIS A 119 6.50 4.77 20.71
N ASP A 120 7.61 4.65 19.98
CA ASP A 120 8.90 5.23 20.38
C ASP A 120 9.34 6.44 19.50
N LEU A 121 8.89 6.53 18.26
CA LEU A 121 9.08 7.71 17.42
C LEU A 121 8.12 8.83 17.85
N LEU A 122 8.57 9.74 18.72
CA LEU A 122 7.71 10.79 19.28
C LEU A 122 7.64 12.07 18.44
N ASP A 123 8.57 12.25 17.51
CA ASP A 123 8.68 13.42 16.63
C ASP A 123 9.15 12.97 15.23
N GLY A 124 8.34 13.17 14.22
CA GLY A 124 8.65 12.80 12.83
C GLY A 124 9.86 13.54 12.24
N THR A 125 10.27 14.67 12.84
CA THR A 125 11.51 15.34 12.43
C THR A 125 12.75 14.51 12.73
N GLN A 126 12.66 13.58 13.70
CA GLN A 126 13.72 12.64 14.08
C GLN A 126 13.73 11.38 13.18
N ALA A 127 12.67 11.12 12.43
CA ALA A 127 12.64 9.99 11.50
C ALA A 127 13.75 10.13 10.45
N PRO A 128 14.38 9.02 10.02
CA PRO A 128 15.31 9.00 8.89
C PRO A 128 14.67 9.59 7.62
N ASN A 129 15.51 10.06 6.70
CA ASN A 129 15.05 10.51 5.38
C ASN A 129 14.39 9.33 4.62
N ALA A 130 13.21 9.55 4.03
CA ALA A 130 12.46 8.53 3.30
C ALA A 130 13.27 7.90 2.16
N THR A 131 14.03 8.70 1.39
CA THR A 131 14.88 8.18 0.31
C THR A 131 15.96 7.24 0.85
N ALA A 132 16.57 7.53 2.00
CA ALA A 132 17.56 6.66 2.62
C ALA A 132 16.94 5.31 3.06
N ILE A 133 15.75 5.34 3.66
CA ILE A 133 15.01 4.12 4.03
C ILE A 133 14.64 3.31 2.79
N LEU A 134 14.14 3.95 1.73
CA LEU A 134 13.82 3.26 0.46
C LEU A 134 15.07 2.58 -0.12
N ARG A 135 16.20 3.27 -0.19
CA ARG A 135 17.44 2.72 -0.73
C ARG A 135 17.96 1.55 0.11
N ALA A 136 18.02 1.72 1.43
CA ALA A 136 18.46 0.67 2.36
C ALA A 136 17.57 -0.57 2.25
N THR A 137 16.25 -0.37 2.24
CA THR A 137 15.27 -1.45 2.13
C THR A 137 15.42 -2.20 0.81
N LEU A 138 15.44 -1.49 -0.31
CA LEU A 138 15.56 -2.10 -1.64
C LEU A 138 16.87 -2.86 -1.82
N ALA A 139 18.01 -2.29 -1.37
CA ALA A 139 19.33 -2.91 -1.49
C ALA A 139 19.36 -4.31 -0.83
N GLY A 140 18.68 -4.49 0.29
CA GLY A 140 18.60 -5.75 1.03
C GLY A 140 17.69 -6.82 0.41
N GLN A 141 16.90 -6.51 -0.64
CA GLN A 141 15.91 -7.45 -1.16
C GLN A 141 16.44 -8.22 -2.39
N PRO A 142 15.85 -9.40 -2.68
CA PRO A 142 16.10 -10.09 -3.95
C PRO A 142 15.71 -9.22 -5.15
N ASP A 143 16.31 -9.50 -6.29
CA ASP A 143 16.00 -8.79 -7.53
C ASP A 143 14.55 -9.04 -7.96
N ASN A 144 13.89 -8.02 -8.55
CA ASN A 144 12.53 -8.07 -9.07
C ASN A 144 11.49 -8.66 -8.07
N SER A 145 11.60 -8.30 -6.78
CA SER A 145 10.79 -8.90 -5.72
C SER A 145 9.88 -7.92 -4.97
N VAL A 146 10.18 -6.63 -5.01
CA VAL A 146 9.50 -5.63 -4.17
C VAL A 146 8.33 -5.00 -4.92
N VAL A 147 7.18 -4.97 -4.28
CA VAL A 147 6.02 -4.16 -4.67
C VAL A 147 6.02 -2.89 -3.82
N ILE A 148 5.82 -1.75 -4.45
CA ILE A 148 5.63 -0.48 -3.72
C ILE A 148 4.18 -0.07 -3.88
N ALA A 149 3.45 0.09 -2.78
CA ALA A 149 2.15 0.74 -2.75
C ALA A 149 2.36 2.21 -2.37
N GLN A 150 2.33 3.09 -3.37
CA GLN A 150 2.41 4.53 -3.19
C GLN A 150 1.01 5.12 -3.22
N VAL A 151 0.55 5.66 -2.11
CA VAL A 151 -0.80 6.17 -1.97
C VAL A 151 -0.85 7.66 -1.62
N GLY A 152 0.30 8.26 -1.31
CA GLY A 152 0.45 9.69 -1.09
C GLY A 152 1.09 10.42 -2.28
N PHE A 153 1.85 11.49 -1.99
CA PHE A 153 2.54 12.28 -3.00
C PHE A 153 3.73 11.53 -3.61
N SER A 154 4.07 11.86 -4.84
CA SER A 154 5.15 11.19 -5.57
C SER A 154 6.56 11.61 -5.15
N THR A 155 6.71 12.54 -4.22
CA THR A 155 7.98 13.17 -3.81
C THR A 155 9.05 12.15 -3.41
N ASN A 156 8.72 11.16 -2.55
CA ASN A 156 9.71 10.19 -2.06
C ASN A 156 10.25 9.31 -3.19
N LEU A 157 9.36 8.78 -4.03
CA LEU A 157 9.76 7.91 -5.15
C LEU A 157 10.49 8.69 -6.24
N ALA A 158 10.11 9.95 -6.51
CA ALA A 158 10.83 10.80 -7.45
C ALA A 158 12.26 11.08 -6.96
N ARG A 159 12.44 11.34 -5.67
CA ARG A 159 13.77 11.50 -5.06
C ARG A 159 14.57 10.20 -5.05
N LEU A 160 13.91 9.05 -4.90
CA LEU A 160 14.54 7.76 -5.08
C LEU A 160 15.08 7.60 -6.51
N MET A 161 14.28 7.93 -7.55
CA MET A 161 14.76 7.89 -8.95
C MET A 161 16.01 8.76 -9.18
N GLU A 162 16.07 9.93 -8.54
CA GLU A 162 17.16 10.90 -8.67
C GLU A 162 18.36 10.61 -7.75
N SER A 163 18.23 9.62 -6.85
CA SER A 163 19.26 9.35 -5.84
C SER A 163 20.55 8.81 -6.45
N LYS A 164 21.66 9.15 -5.83
CA LYS A 164 22.99 8.72 -6.22
C LYS A 164 23.40 7.48 -5.44
N PRO A 165 24.44 6.74 -5.89
CA PRO A 165 25.07 5.69 -5.11
C PRO A 165 25.42 6.18 -3.69
N ASP A 166 25.27 5.28 -2.71
CA ASP A 166 25.51 5.53 -1.28
C ASP A 166 26.04 4.26 -0.59
N ASP A 167 26.15 4.29 0.73
CA ASP A 167 26.66 3.15 1.53
C ASP A 167 25.74 1.91 1.46
N TYR A 168 24.46 2.07 1.10
CA TYR A 168 23.51 0.96 0.95
C TYR A 168 23.62 0.28 -0.41
N SER A 169 23.91 1.05 -1.46
CA SER A 169 24.00 0.52 -2.83
C SER A 169 24.90 1.35 -3.74
N SER A 170 25.77 0.68 -4.47
CA SER A 170 26.58 1.28 -5.55
C SER A 170 25.77 1.66 -6.79
N LEU A 171 24.49 1.24 -6.87
CA LEU A 171 23.58 1.62 -7.94
C LEU A 171 22.98 3.00 -7.68
N ASP A 172 22.79 3.81 -8.73
CA ASP A 172 21.93 4.97 -8.65
C ASP A 172 20.46 4.57 -8.48
N GLY A 173 19.57 5.54 -8.25
CA GLY A 173 18.18 5.27 -7.96
C GLY A 173 17.45 4.54 -9.08
N MET A 174 17.68 4.92 -10.34
CA MET A 174 17.03 4.28 -11.49
C MET A 174 17.46 2.81 -11.63
N ALA A 175 18.75 2.54 -11.57
CA ALA A 175 19.27 1.18 -11.66
C ALA A 175 18.87 0.31 -10.45
N LEU A 176 18.77 0.90 -9.25
CA LEU A 176 18.32 0.20 -8.05
C LEU A 176 16.84 -0.18 -8.17
N ILE A 177 15.98 0.74 -8.63
CA ILE A 177 14.56 0.49 -8.87
C ILE A 177 14.39 -0.61 -9.92
N GLU A 178 15.02 -0.47 -11.09
CA GLU A 178 14.91 -1.43 -12.18
C GLU A 178 15.32 -2.84 -11.75
N LYS A 179 16.33 -2.93 -10.90
CA LYS A 179 16.82 -4.21 -10.39
C LYS A 179 15.91 -4.82 -9.33
N LYS A 180 15.35 -4.04 -8.41
CA LYS A 180 14.71 -4.53 -7.17
C LYS A 180 13.19 -4.51 -7.19
N VAL A 181 12.60 -3.49 -7.85
CA VAL A 181 11.17 -3.28 -7.82
C VAL A 181 10.49 -4.05 -8.93
N LYS A 182 9.54 -4.90 -8.55
CA LYS A 182 8.71 -5.66 -9.46
C LYS A 182 7.70 -4.75 -10.18
N HIS A 183 6.96 -3.95 -9.43
CA HIS A 183 6.03 -2.94 -9.94
C HIS A 183 5.64 -1.97 -8.83
N VAL A 184 5.01 -0.87 -9.22
CA VAL A 184 4.38 0.10 -8.32
C VAL A 184 2.86 0.05 -8.49
N GLU A 185 2.16 -0.04 -7.37
CA GLU A 185 0.73 0.25 -7.24
C GLU A 185 0.60 1.69 -6.77
N ILE A 186 -0.02 2.55 -7.56
CA ILE A 186 -0.08 3.98 -7.24
C ILE A 186 -1.52 4.48 -7.17
N MET A 187 -1.88 5.14 -6.05
CA MET A 187 -3.10 5.91 -6.00
C MET A 187 -2.85 7.29 -6.61
N ALA A 188 -3.23 7.46 -7.88
CA ALA A 188 -3.00 8.70 -8.61
C ALA A 188 -3.89 8.82 -9.83
N GLY A 189 -4.32 10.05 -10.13
CA GLY A 189 -5.01 10.40 -11.35
C GLY A 189 -6.49 10.00 -11.38
N ALA A 190 -7.09 10.20 -12.57
CA ALA A 190 -8.44 9.75 -12.88
C ALA A 190 -8.48 9.37 -14.37
N PHE A 191 -8.99 8.18 -14.67
CA PHE A 191 -8.94 7.60 -16.03
C PHE A 191 -10.31 7.47 -16.67
N THR A 192 -11.37 7.75 -15.89
CA THR A 192 -12.75 7.84 -16.36
C THR A 192 -13.41 9.13 -15.86
N ALA A 193 -14.53 9.50 -16.46
CA ALA A 193 -15.26 10.69 -16.01
C ALA A 193 -15.78 10.54 -14.58
N ILE A 194 -15.63 11.58 -13.79
CA ILE A 194 -16.20 11.67 -12.44
C ILE A 194 -17.52 12.44 -12.52
N GLY A 195 -18.62 11.71 -12.56
CA GLY A 195 -19.93 12.28 -12.87
C GLY A 195 -19.93 12.88 -14.28
N LYS A 196 -20.13 14.20 -14.39
CA LYS A 196 -20.08 14.94 -15.65
C LYS A 196 -18.68 15.53 -15.95
N ASN A 197 -17.74 15.42 -15.02
CA ASN A 197 -16.41 15.99 -15.20
C ASN A 197 -15.50 14.97 -15.91
N THR A 198 -15.23 15.21 -17.19
CA THR A 198 -14.33 14.39 -18.03
C THR A 198 -12.85 14.76 -17.87
N ARG A 199 -12.56 15.82 -17.10
CA ARG A 199 -11.21 16.32 -16.87
C ARG A 199 -10.98 16.53 -15.36
N PHE A 200 -11.20 15.48 -14.59
CA PHE A 200 -11.03 15.52 -13.13
C PHE A 200 -9.54 15.67 -12.79
N LEU A 201 -9.26 16.59 -11.88
CA LEU A 201 -7.92 16.85 -11.36
C LEU A 201 -7.78 16.15 -10.01
N GLU A 202 -7.02 15.06 -9.99
CA GLU A 202 -6.86 14.24 -8.79
C GLU A 202 -5.84 14.88 -7.84
N TYR A 203 -6.12 14.80 -6.53
CA TYR A 203 -5.44 15.55 -5.48
C TYR A 203 -3.93 15.26 -5.37
N ASN A 204 -3.52 13.97 -5.33
CA ASN A 204 -2.12 13.59 -5.17
C ASN A 204 -1.28 14.08 -6.35
N VAL A 205 -1.84 14.01 -7.57
CA VAL A 205 -1.19 14.51 -8.78
C VAL A 205 -1.10 16.03 -8.75
N VAL A 206 -2.21 16.74 -8.46
CA VAL A 206 -2.24 18.20 -8.50
C VAL A 206 -1.34 18.83 -7.45
N LYS A 207 -1.24 18.22 -6.28
CA LYS A 207 -0.36 18.74 -5.21
C LYS A 207 1.12 18.56 -5.51
N ASP A 208 1.49 17.59 -6.36
CA ASP A 208 2.89 17.24 -6.63
C ASP A 208 3.13 16.93 -8.13
N ILE A 209 2.64 17.80 -9.03
CA ILE A 209 2.60 17.58 -10.48
C ILE A 209 3.97 17.14 -11.05
N ALA A 210 5.04 17.82 -10.66
CA ALA A 210 6.37 17.55 -11.21
C ALA A 210 6.86 16.14 -10.88
N ASN A 211 6.66 15.69 -9.64
CA ASN A 211 7.08 14.36 -9.21
C ASN A 211 6.10 13.27 -9.68
N ALA A 212 4.79 13.53 -9.65
CA ALA A 212 3.79 12.63 -10.22
C ALA A 212 4.05 12.37 -11.71
N ARG A 213 4.41 13.41 -12.47
CA ARG A 213 4.83 13.29 -13.88
C ARG A 213 6.03 12.36 -14.03
N LYS A 214 7.06 12.48 -13.18
CA LYS A 214 8.24 11.60 -13.22
C LYS A 214 7.85 10.13 -13.01
N ILE A 215 7.04 9.84 -12.00
CA ILE A 215 6.63 8.46 -11.71
C ILE A 215 5.74 7.93 -12.84
N LEU A 216 4.67 8.63 -13.16
CA LEU A 216 3.69 8.14 -14.13
C LEU A 216 4.24 8.04 -15.56
N GLN A 217 5.24 8.85 -15.94
CA GLN A 217 5.80 8.84 -17.28
C GLN A 217 7.14 8.11 -17.39
N SER A 218 7.97 8.10 -16.34
CA SER A 218 9.38 7.69 -16.45
C SER A 218 9.83 6.60 -15.48
N TRP A 219 8.95 6.09 -14.62
CA TRP A 219 9.29 4.97 -13.73
C TRP A 219 9.72 3.74 -14.53
N PRO A 220 10.86 3.08 -14.21
CA PRO A 220 11.45 2.07 -15.11
C PRO A 220 10.70 0.73 -15.14
N THR A 221 9.98 0.36 -14.07
CA THR A 221 9.21 -0.88 -14.01
C THR A 221 7.72 -0.64 -14.28
N ASP A 222 6.89 -1.67 -14.25
CA ASP A 222 5.45 -1.53 -14.43
C ASP A 222 4.83 -0.62 -13.36
N VAL A 223 3.86 0.21 -13.76
CA VAL A 223 3.05 1.03 -12.86
C VAL A 223 1.59 0.72 -13.09
N ILE A 224 0.88 0.41 -12.00
CA ILE A 224 -0.55 0.13 -11.99
C ILE A 224 -1.22 1.23 -11.16
N ALA A 225 -2.03 2.05 -11.80
CA ALA A 225 -2.67 3.17 -11.15
C ALA A 225 -4.09 2.80 -10.67
N SER A 226 -4.40 3.10 -9.42
CA SER A 226 -5.77 3.16 -8.92
C SER A 226 -6.24 4.60 -9.01
N GLY A 227 -7.14 4.88 -9.94
CA GLY A 227 -7.65 6.23 -10.17
C GLY A 227 -8.70 6.65 -9.15
N PHE A 228 -9.00 7.95 -9.11
CA PHE A 228 -10.02 8.54 -8.23
C PHE A 228 -11.37 7.82 -8.34
N GLU A 229 -11.77 7.39 -9.55
CA GLU A 229 -13.02 6.68 -9.82
C GLU A 229 -13.16 5.37 -9.06
N ILE A 230 -12.06 4.73 -8.72
CA ILE A 230 -12.08 3.44 -8.01
C ILE A 230 -12.45 3.65 -6.55
N GLY A 231 -11.72 4.51 -5.85
CA GLY A 231 -11.95 4.72 -4.42
C GLY A 231 -13.29 5.38 -4.11
N ILE A 232 -13.71 6.37 -4.92
CA ILE A 232 -15.03 7.02 -4.71
C ILE A 232 -16.20 6.04 -4.85
N ALA A 233 -16.02 4.92 -5.55
CA ALA A 233 -17.02 3.89 -5.71
C ALA A 233 -17.05 2.88 -4.54
N LEU A 234 -16.11 2.96 -3.60
CA LEU A 234 -15.88 1.99 -2.53
C LEU A 234 -15.85 2.67 -1.14
N PRO A 235 -16.95 3.27 -0.67
CA PRO A 235 -16.97 3.89 0.66
C PRO A 235 -16.80 2.83 1.75
N TYR A 236 -16.01 3.15 2.78
CA TYR A 236 -15.83 2.30 3.96
C TYR A 236 -17.09 2.38 4.85
N PRO A 237 -17.70 1.25 5.22
CA PRO A 237 -18.95 1.26 5.94
C PRO A 237 -18.81 1.88 7.34
N ALA A 238 -19.60 2.92 7.64
CA ALA A 238 -19.65 3.54 8.97
C ALA A 238 -20.00 2.51 10.07
N ARG A 239 -20.85 1.54 9.75
CA ARG A 239 -21.19 0.44 10.65
C ARG A 239 -19.95 -0.35 11.09
N SER A 240 -19.03 -0.62 10.18
CA SER A 240 -17.80 -1.32 10.54
C SER A 240 -16.96 -0.53 11.54
N ILE A 241 -16.82 0.79 11.37
CA ILE A 241 -16.13 1.65 12.35
C ILE A 241 -16.78 1.58 13.74
N LEU A 242 -18.11 1.47 13.81
CA LEU A 242 -18.86 1.43 15.06
C LEU A 242 -18.89 0.05 15.72
N GLU A 243 -18.82 -1.03 14.94
CA GLU A 243 -19.11 -2.38 15.43
C GLU A 243 -17.93 -3.35 15.36
N ASP A 244 -17.15 -3.35 14.27
CA ASP A 244 -16.19 -4.42 14.00
C ASP A 244 -14.88 -4.27 14.81
N PHE A 245 -14.61 -3.09 15.37
CA PHE A 245 -13.43 -2.81 16.21
C PHE A 245 -13.71 -2.89 17.71
N ARG A 246 -14.90 -3.33 18.14
CA ARG A 246 -15.32 -3.37 19.56
C ARG A 246 -14.51 -4.31 20.44
N TYR A 247 -13.67 -5.15 19.85
CA TYR A 247 -12.73 -6.00 20.59
C TYR A 247 -11.69 -5.18 21.36
N ASP A 248 -11.44 -3.94 20.98
CA ASP A 248 -10.63 -2.97 21.71
C ASP A 248 -11.29 -1.59 21.70
N LYS A 249 -11.77 -1.12 22.88
CA LYS A 249 -12.40 0.19 23.03
C LYS A 249 -11.48 1.37 22.77
N ASP A 250 -10.17 1.15 22.88
CA ASP A 250 -9.12 2.15 22.66
C ASP A 250 -8.43 1.97 21.31
N HIS A 251 -9.05 1.27 20.36
CA HIS A 251 -8.49 1.01 19.04
C HIS A 251 -8.20 2.31 18.27
N PRO A 252 -6.95 2.52 17.78
CA PRO A 252 -6.55 3.79 17.15
C PRO A 252 -7.29 4.10 15.83
N ILE A 253 -7.71 3.09 15.08
CA ILE A 253 -8.41 3.28 13.79
C ILE A 253 -9.77 3.96 13.98
N PRO A 254 -10.73 3.41 14.75
CA PRO A 254 -12.00 4.12 15.02
C PRO A 254 -11.78 5.48 15.67
N ALA A 255 -10.83 5.59 16.61
CA ALA A 255 -10.51 6.86 17.24
C ALA A 255 -10.06 7.92 16.23
N GLY A 256 -9.15 7.55 15.30
CA GLY A 256 -8.70 8.41 14.22
C GLY A 256 -9.82 8.75 13.23
N TYR A 257 -10.63 7.78 12.86
CA TYR A 257 -11.75 7.96 11.95
C TYR A 257 -12.76 9.00 12.48
N GLN A 258 -13.14 8.88 13.77
CA GLN A 258 -14.07 9.82 14.41
C GLN A 258 -13.50 11.25 14.52
N LEU A 259 -12.18 11.39 14.65
CA LEU A 259 -11.51 12.71 14.63
C LEU A 259 -11.42 13.28 13.22
N TYR A 260 -11.25 12.44 12.22
CA TYR A 260 -11.19 12.86 10.82
C TYR A 260 -12.52 13.37 10.32
N GLU A 261 -13.54 12.52 10.37
CA GLU A 261 -14.92 12.85 10.06
C GLU A 261 -15.85 11.85 10.77
N PRO A 262 -16.69 12.31 11.73
CA PRO A 262 -17.51 11.42 12.53
C PRO A 262 -18.51 10.61 11.70
N THR A 263 -18.75 9.37 12.13
CA THR A 263 -19.88 8.57 11.63
C THR A 263 -21.21 9.32 11.85
N PRO A 264 -22.20 9.18 10.96
CA PRO A 264 -22.37 8.12 9.95
C PRO A 264 -21.65 8.36 8.61
N HIS A 265 -20.65 9.23 8.53
CA HIS A 265 -19.87 9.42 7.31
C HIS A 265 -19.24 8.10 6.88
N GLU A 266 -19.31 7.80 5.58
CA GLU A 266 -18.66 6.66 4.95
C GLU A 266 -17.56 7.19 4.00
N ARG A 267 -16.32 7.13 4.46
CA ARG A 267 -15.20 7.65 3.68
C ARG A 267 -14.89 6.77 2.49
N PRO A 268 -14.82 7.30 1.27
CA PRO A 268 -14.26 6.59 0.14
C PRO A 268 -12.84 6.08 0.44
N THR A 269 -12.46 4.94 -0.17
CA THR A 269 -11.21 4.23 0.13
C THR A 269 -10.36 4.10 -1.12
N TRP A 270 -9.49 5.05 -1.36
CA TRP A 270 -8.58 5.04 -2.51
C TRP A 270 -7.35 4.17 -2.24
N ASP A 271 -6.71 4.35 -1.10
CA ASP A 271 -5.43 3.75 -0.74
C ASP A 271 -5.51 2.23 -0.59
N LEU A 272 -6.61 1.77 0.02
CA LEU A 272 -6.85 0.35 0.22
C LEU A 272 -6.90 -0.41 -1.11
N THR A 273 -7.33 0.23 -2.19
CA THR A 273 -7.46 -0.43 -3.50
C THR A 273 -6.11 -0.74 -4.12
N SER A 274 -5.13 0.17 -4.02
CA SER A 274 -3.75 -0.05 -4.44
C SER A 274 -3.10 -1.18 -3.63
N VAL A 275 -3.25 -1.16 -2.30
CA VAL A 275 -2.74 -2.21 -1.42
C VAL A 275 -3.37 -3.56 -1.72
N LEU A 276 -4.70 -3.61 -1.85
CA LEU A 276 -5.44 -4.86 -2.09
C LEU A 276 -5.02 -5.51 -3.40
N HIS A 277 -4.87 -4.71 -4.49
CA HIS A 277 -4.42 -5.24 -5.76
C HIS A 277 -2.96 -5.67 -5.71
N GLY A 278 -2.09 -4.89 -5.10
CA GLY A 278 -0.66 -5.19 -5.00
C GLY A 278 -0.36 -6.50 -4.25
N VAL A 279 -1.15 -6.81 -3.21
CA VAL A 279 -0.97 -8.05 -2.43
C VAL A 279 -1.77 -9.22 -3.01
N ARG A 280 -2.94 -8.96 -3.60
CA ARG A 280 -3.87 -9.99 -4.10
C ARG A 280 -4.22 -9.83 -5.58
N PRO A 281 -3.25 -9.70 -6.51
CA PRO A 281 -3.54 -9.42 -7.92
C PRO A 281 -4.34 -10.53 -8.61
N SER A 282 -4.20 -11.78 -8.16
CA SER A 282 -4.90 -12.94 -8.74
C SER A 282 -6.35 -13.12 -8.26
N HIS A 283 -6.81 -12.33 -7.27
CA HIS A 283 -8.14 -12.49 -6.68
C HIS A 283 -9.28 -11.92 -7.53
N GLN A 284 -8.97 -11.31 -8.68
CA GLN A 284 -9.98 -10.74 -9.59
C GLN A 284 -10.90 -9.71 -8.92
N TYR A 285 -10.37 -8.94 -7.99
CA TYR A 285 -11.08 -7.81 -7.37
C TYR A 285 -11.27 -6.67 -8.36
N PHE A 286 -10.28 -6.50 -9.23
CA PHE A 286 -10.27 -5.48 -10.28
C PHE A 286 -9.91 -6.13 -11.62
N GLU A 287 -10.23 -5.44 -12.71
CA GLU A 287 -9.62 -5.68 -14.01
C GLU A 287 -8.54 -4.64 -14.27
N LEU A 288 -7.67 -4.93 -15.23
CA LEU A 288 -6.65 -4.00 -15.68
C LEU A 288 -7.03 -3.43 -17.05
N SER A 289 -6.70 -2.16 -17.27
CA SER A 289 -6.71 -1.58 -18.61
C SER A 289 -5.73 -2.34 -19.52
N PRO A 290 -5.83 -2.19 -20.84
CA PRO A 290 -4.70 -2.53 -21.72
C PRO A 290 -3.42 -1.87 -21.23
N ARG A 291 -2.26 -2.42 -21.62
CA ARG A 291 -0.99 -1.72 -21.42
C ARG A 291 -0.96 -0.41 -22.21
N GLY A 292 -0.28 0.59 -21.68
CA GLY A 292 -0.25 1.91 -22.28
C GLY A 292 0.76 2.84 -21.64
N THR A 293 0.54 4.12 -21.86
CA THR A 293 1.27 5.24 -21.28
C THR A 293 0.31 6.16 -20.53
N ILE A 294 0.81 6.83 -19.50
CA ILE A 294 0.07 7.88 -18.79
C ILE A 294 0.82 9.19 -18.98
N LYS A 295 0.10 10.22 -19.45
CA LYS A 295 0.61 11.58 -19.55
C LYS A 295 0.02 12.42 -18.42
N VAL A 296 0.88 13.19 -17.75
CA VAL A 296 0.49 14.20 -16.77
C VAL A 296 0.63 15.58 -17.41
N HIS A 297 -0.49 16.29 -17.60
CA HIS A 297 -0.53 17.64 -18.15
C HIS A 297 -0.04 18.69 -17.15
N ASP A 298 0.16 19.91 -17.60
CA ASP A 298 0.72 20.98 -16.76
C ASP A 298 -0.21 21.41 -15.62
N ASP A 299 -1.51 21.18 -15.77
CA ASP A 299 -2.51 21.40 -14.72
C ASP A 299 -2.73 20.19 -13.78
N GLY A 300 -2.01 19.08 -14.02
CA GLY A 300 -2.15 17.84 -13.23
C GLY A 300 -3.20 16.87 -13.78
N PHE A 301 -3.86 17.17 -14.88
CA PHE A 301 -4.75 16.19 -15.52
C PHE A 301 -3.96 14.99 -16.03
N THR A 302 -4.50 13.79 -15.82
CA THR A 302 -3.91 12.53 -16.27
C THR A 302 -4.66 11.99 -17.48
N GLU A 303 -3.92 11.58 -18.49
CA GLU A 303 -4.45 11.02 -19.73
C GLU A 303 -3.78 9.69 -20.03
N PHE A 304 -4.58 8.64 -20.24
CA PHE A 304 -4.07 7.32 -20.61
C PHE A 304 -4.20 7.10 -22.12
N ALA A 305 -3.15 6.55 -22.72
CA ALA A 305 -3.15 6.09 -24.10
C ALA A 305 -2.69 4.63 -24.19
N ALA A 306 -3.51 3.77 -24.78
CA ALA A 306 -3.16 2.38 -25.01
C ALA A 306 -1.95 2.25 -25.94
N SER A 307 -0.97 1.43 -25.56
CA SER A 307 0.24 1.15 -26.33
C SER A 307 0.79 -0.22 -25.96
N LYS A 308 1.13 -1.05 -26.93
CA LYS A 308 1.66 -2.38 -26.70
C LYS A 308 3.04 -2.36 -25.99
N ASP A 309 3.81 -1.33 -26.23
CA ASP A 309 5.16 -1.14 -25.66
C ASP A 309 5.11 -0.36 -24.33
N GLY A 310 3.92 0.08 -23.89
CA GLY A 310 3.76 0.79 -22.64
C GLY A 310 3.82 -0.15 -21.43
N ASN A 311 4.25 0.38 -20.27
CA ASN A 311 4.29 -0.33 -19.01
C ASN A 311 3.42 0.35 -17.93
N ARG A 312 2.36 1.05 -18.35
CA ARG A 312 1.34 1.66 -17.49
C ARG A 312 0.01 0.97 -17.69
N GLN A 313 -0.67 0.72 -16.59
CA GLN A 313 -2.05 0.25 -16.57
C GLN A 313 -2.81 0.97 -15.46
N TYR A 314 -4.12 0.91 -15.49
CA TYR A 314 -4.96 1.36 -14.39
C TYR A 314 -6.02 0.33 -14.04
N LEU A 315 -6.48 0.36 -12.79
CA LEU A 315 -7.51 -0.53 -12.26
C LEU A 315 -8.87 -0.17 -12.84
N ILE A 316 -9.66 -1.18 -13.14
CA ILE A 316 -11.07 -1.07 -13.55
C ILE A 316 -11.91 -1.84 -12.54
N LEU A 317 -12.89 -1.16 -11.95
CA LEU A 317 -13.85 -1.77 -11.03
C LEU A 317 -15.20 -1.94 -11.73
N LYS A 318 -15.60 -3.19 -11.96
CA LYS A 318 -16.94 -3.49 -12.45
C LYS A 318 -17.97 -3.40 -11.32
N SER A 319 -19.21 -3.07 -11.67
CA SER A 319 -20.31 -3.03 -10.70
C SER A 319 -20.51 -4.37 -9.97
N SER A 320 -20.30 -5.49 -10.66
CA SER A 320 -20.38 -6.83 -10.08
C SER A 320 -19.26 -7.17 -9.08
N GLN A 321 -18.15 -6.44 -9.09
CA GLN A 321 -17.02 -6.65 -8.18
C GLN A 321 -17.12 -5.80 -6.91
N ARG A 322 -17.88 -4.69 -6.95
CA ARG A 322 -17.90 -3.64 -5.93
C ARG A 322 -18.13 -4.18 -4.52
N GLU A 323 -19.20 -4.95 -4.31
CA GLU A 323 -19.53 -5.46 -2.98
C GLU A 323 -18.48 -6.43 -2.44
N ARG A 324 -17.94 -7.28 -3.30
CA ARG A 324 -16.88 -8.23 -2.94
C ARG A 324 -15.58 -7.51 -2.56
N VAL A 325 -15.23 -6.44 -3.27
CA VAL A 325 -14.05 -5.63 -2.94
C VAL A 325 -14.26 -4.91 -1.62
N ARG A 326 -15.41 -4.26 -1.44
CA ARG A 326 -15.76 -3.56 -0.20
C ARG A 326 -15.74 -4.49 1.00
N GLU A 327 -16.37 -5.67 0.90
CA GLU A 327 -16.35 -6.70 1.93
C GLU A 327 -14.92 -7.14 2.28
N ALA A 328 -14.09 -7.41 1.25
CA ALA A 328 -12.71 -7.82 1.47
C ALA A 328 -11.90 -6.76 2.20
N MET A 329 -11.99 -5.49 1.79
CA MET A 329 -11.29 -4.38 2.45
C MET A 329 -11.79 -4.19 3.89
N THR A 330 -13.11 -4.18 4.11
CA THR A 330 -13.70 -4.02 5.44
C THR A 330 -13.24 -5.14 6.38
N ASN A 331 -13.37 -6.39 5.96
CA ASN A 331 -12.99 -7.55 6.77
C ASN A 331 -11.48 -7.61 7.06
N LEU A 332 -10.65 -7.17 6.12
CA LEU A 332 -9.19 -7.16 6.34
C LEU A 332 -8.79 -6.02 7.28
N THR A 333 -9.40 -4.85 7.15
CA THR A 333 -9.04 -3.69 7.98
C THR A 333 -9.45 -3.85 9.44
N SER A 334 -10.58 -4.51 9.70
CA SER A 334 -11.18 -4.61 11.05
C SER A 334 -10.74 -5.83 11.87
N GLN A 335 -9.81 -6.65 11.37
CA GLN A 335 -9.36 -7.82 12.13
C GLN A 335 -8.48 -7.44 13.33
N PRO A 336 -8.65 -8.14 14.48
CA PRO A 336 -7.77 -7.97 15.61
C PRO A 336 -6.30 -8.30 15.24
N PRO A 337 -5.32 -7.58 15.81
CA PRO A 337 -3.91 -7.97 15.73
C PRO A 337 -3.69 -9.40 16.25
N ARG A 338 -2.73 -10.12 15.69
CA ARG A 338 -2.33 -11.47 16.12
C ARG A 338 -1.06 -11.44 16.94
#